data_b31d9dbf7057a6240ba813a63fc5474b
#
_entry.id   b31d9dbf7057a6240ba813a63fc5474b
#
_cell.length_a   1.000
_cell.length_b   1.000
_cell.length_c   1.000
_cell.angle_alpha   90.00
_cell.angle_beta   90.00
_cell.angle_gamma   90.00
#
_symmetry.space_group_name_H-M   'P 1'
#
loop_
_entity.id
_entity.type
_entity.pdbx_description
1 polymer ?
#
loop_
_entity_poly.entity_id
_entity_poly.type
_entity_poly.pdbx_seq_one_letter_code
_entity_poly.pdbx_strand_id
1 'polypeptide(L)'
;VANDSDGGVTFDKQAPSFTTVTMSSNNSTSTLAIVNDVITINLTSDEAIKAGSDPTITVNGNTATVTRNSTTSFTATYTMSSPADDAIDGSSIPINISAYTDATGNAGTTVTATTDGSAVTYDKTLPTLGTVTIASDNTYDHLATTGDVITLTIVSSENINTPTVSMLGATTGVTVTQGADASNWTATKTVTGGHSDGTAAFNITFTDIAGNNGSAVTSLTGGDDAVTIDKTIPTITTASIASNNSSGDELAVPGNIITLTIVANEDIVEPTVSIATQSATVSIGSDAQNWSAVYTMTENESNGTIPFSIAFTDSA
;
A
#
# COMPACT_ATOMS: atom_id res chain seq x y z
N VAL A 1 61.18 -9.68 63.40
CA VAL A 1 60.27 -8.64 63.05
C VAL A 1 60.21 -8.64 61.51
N ALA A 2 59.27 -9.31 60.97
CA ALA A 2 59.03 -9.24 59.56
C ALA A 2 58.59 -7.78 59.20
N ASN A 3 59.34 -7.18 58.33
CA ASN A 3 58.98 -5.89 57.76
C ASN A 3 57.72 -6.09 56.95
N ASP A 4 56.57 -5.68 57.49
CA ASP A 4 55.32 -5.57 56.79
C ASP A 4 55.47 -4.40 55.81
N SER A 5 55.90 -4.71 54.58
CA SER A 5 55.88 -3.79 53.52
C SER A 5 54.43 -3.74 53.01
N ASP A 6 53.60 -3.09 53.85
CA ASP A 6 52.60 -2.18 53.35
C ASP A 6 51.48 -2.74 52.47
N GLY A 7 50.71 -3.54 53.12
CA GLY A 7 49.32 -3.74 52.65
C GLY A 7 48.36 -3.01 53.57
N GLY A 8 48.21 -1.72 53.42
CA GLY A 8 47.11 -1.01 54.09
C GLY A 8 45.76 -1.69 53.80
N VAL A 9 45.02 -2.03 54.84
CA VAL A 9 43.67 -2.56 54.70
C VAL A 9 42.81 -1.41 54.23
N THR A 10 42.26 -1.52 52.99
CA THR A 10 41.28 -0.57 52.49
C THR A 10 39.88 -0.99 52.95
N PHE A 11 39.17 -0.10 53.60
CA PHE A 11 37.80 -0.29 53.97
C PHE A 11 36.90 0.48 52.98
N ASP A 12 36.12 -0.25 52.26
CA ASP A 12 35.15 0.27 51.31
C ASP A 12 33.76 -0.31 51.60
N LYS A 13 32.76 0.50 51.69
CA LYS A 13 31.34 0.16 51.92
C LYS A 13 30.40 0.74 50.87
N GLN A 14 30.97 1.39 49.86
CA GLN A 14 30.18 1.88 48.76
C GLN A 14 29.90 0.71 47.81
N ALA A 15 28.65 0.53 47.44
CA ALA A 15 28.28 -0.44 46.42
C ALA A 15 28.33 0.21 45.05
N PRO A 16 28.79 -0.48 44.03
CA PRO A 16 28.82 0.06 42.67
C PRO A 16 27.41 0.32 42.15
N SER A 17 27.27 1.43 41.41
CA SER A 17 26.06 1.80 40.74
C SER A 17 26.31 2.15 39.27
N PHE A 18 25.29 2.00 38.37
CA PHE A 18 25.42 2.43 37.01
C PHE A 18 24.92 3.87 36.83
N THR A 19 25.84 4.76 36.47
CA THR A 19 25.57 6.17 36.17
C THR A 19 24.95 6.36 34.78
N THR A 20 25.27 5.43 33.89
CA THR A 20 24.69 5.40 32.50
C THR A 20 24.20 3.99 32.23
N VAL A 21 22.95 3.92 31.80
CA VAL A 21 22.29 2.75 31.21
C VAL A 21 21.49 3.24 30.03
N THR A 22 21.91 2.94 28.81
CA THR A 22 21.20 3.32 27.58
C THR A 22 20.84 2.08 26.79
N MET A 23 19.76 2.14 26.02
CA MET A 23 19.31 1.04 25.17
C MET A 23 19.00 1.55 23.75
N SER A 24 19.37 0.77 22.74
CA SER A 24 19.06 1.03 21.35
C SER A 24 18.93 -0.28 20.56
N SER A 25 18.27 -0.20 19.41
CA SER A 25 18.21 -1.27 18.41
C SER A 25 19.08 -0.92 17.20
N ASN A 26 19.52 -1.94 16.46
CA ASN A 26 20.14 -1.76 15.15
C ASN A 26 19.12 -1.58 14.02
N ASN A 27 17.83 -1.54 14.35
CA ASN A 27 16.77 -1.18 13.39
C ASN A 27 17.03 0.20 12.77
N SER A 28 16.50 0.46 11.58
CA SER A 28 16.55 1.79 10.93
C SER A 28 15.99 2.89 11.82
N THR A 29 15.00 2.56 12.67
CA THR A 29 14.46 3.38 13.74
C THR A 29 14.93 2.80 15.07
N SER A 30 15.97 3.36 15.66
CA SER A 30 16.68 2.78 16.83
C SER A 30 15.82 2.58 18.09
N THR A 31 14.61 3.11 18.11
CA THR A 31 13.60 2.93 19.18
C THR A 31 12.61 1.79 18.88
N LEU A 32 12.73 1.13 17.73
CA LEU A 32 11.93 -0.03 17.32
C LEU A 32 12.84 -1.25 17.14
N ALA A 33 12.28 -2.44 17.24
CA ALA A 33 12.94 -3.68 16.91
C ALA A 33 11.96 -4.70 16.35
N ILE A 34 12.40 -5.46 15.36
CA ILE A 34 11.70 -6.61 14.79
C ILE A 34 12.50 -7.89 15.07
N VAL A 35 11.99 -9.03 14.64
CA VAL A 35 12.72 -10.31 14.72
C VAL A 35 14.05 -10.20 13.97
N ASN A 36 15.13 -10.68 14.63
CA ASN A 36 16.55 -10.62 14.24
C ASN A 36 17.23 -9.28 14.48
N ASP A 37 16.56 -8.24 14.93
CA ASP A 37 17.23 -7.02 15.36
C ASP A 37 18.04 -7.24 16.62
N VAL A 38 19.13 -6.49 16.75
CA VAL A 38 20.05 -6.57 17.90
C VAL A 38 19.80 -5.40 18.84
N ILE A 39 19.38 -5.70 20.05
CA ILE A 39 19.30 -4.74 21.14
C ILE A 39 20.69 -4.58 21.74
N THR A 40 21.14 -3.34 21.86
CA THR A 40 22.41 -2.96 22.50
C THR A 40 22.14 -2.15 23.76
N ILE A 41 22.70 -2.59 24.90
CA ILE A 41 22.65 -1.87 26.16
C ILE A 41 24.07 -1.44 26.49
N ASN A 42 24.31 -0.13 26.68
CA ASN A 42 25.58 0.42 27.11
C ASN A 42 25.52 0.84 28.60
N LEU A 43 26.53 0.48 29.36
CA LEU A 43 26.60 0.66 30.81
C LEU A 43 27.88 1.37 31.19
N THR A 44 27.80 2.33 32.12
CA THR A 44 28.95 2.91 32.79
C THR A 44 28.69 2.93 34.29
N SER A 45 29.59 2.33 35.09
CA SER A 45 29.53 2.36 36.54
C SER A 45 30.29 3.55 37.11
N ASP A 46 29.92 3.98 38.32
CA ASP A 46 30.59 5.03 39.09
C ASP A 46 31.98 4.57 39.62
N GLU A 47 32.14 3.27 39.80
CA GLU A 47 33.37 2.66 40.23
C GLU A 47 33.68 1.36 39.50
N ALA A 48 34.90 0.80 39.75
CA ALA A 48 35.38 -0.39 39.06
C ALA A 48 34.64 -1.66 39.51
N ILE A 49 34.04 -2.35 38.55
CA ILE A 49 33.45 -3.68 38.76
C ILE A 49 34.58 -4.71 38.81
N LYS A 50 34.53 -5.65 39.76
CA LYS A 50 35.50 -6.73 39.95
C LYS A 50 35.58 -7.62 38.71
N ALA A 51 36.80 -7.99 38.31
CA ALA A 51 37.00 -8.95 37.24
C ALA A 51 36.37 -10.32 37.60
N GLY A 52 35.53 -10.87 36.70
CA GLY A 52 34.78 -12.09 36.94
C GLY A 52 33.46 -11.92 37.71
N SER A 53 33.10 -10.67 38.06
CA SER A 53 31.77 -10.28 38.58
C SER A 53 31.06 -9.33 37.65
N ASP A 54 31.20 -9.54 36.35
CA ASP A 54 30.52 -8.75 35.32
C ASP A 54 29.01 -8.83 35.50
N PRO A 55 28.27 -7.78 35.20
CA PRO A 55 26.81 -7.79 35.38
C PRO A 55 26.15 -8.90 34.55
N THR A 56 25.22 -9.60 35.16
CA THR A 56 24.27 -10.44 34.43
C THR A 56 23.17 -9.56 33.90
N ILE A 57 22.99 -9.58 32.58
CA ILE A 57 21.99 -8.73 31.90
C ILE A 57 21.00 -9.61 31.16
N THR A 58 19.72 -9.35 31.40
CA THR A 58 18.64 -9.97 30.60
C THR A 58 17.86 -8.93 29.86
N VAL A 59 17.42 -9.30 28.66
CA VAL A 59 16.51 -8.58 27.76
C VAL A 59 15.26 -9.46 27.61
N ASN A 60 14.13 -8.98 27.99
CA ASN A 60 12.86 -9.75 28.05
C ASN A 60 13.03 -11.10 28.78
N GLY A 61 13.81 -11.12 29.89
CA GLY A 61 14.08 -12.33 30.65
C GLY A 61 15.16 -13.27 30.05
N ASN A 62 15.58 -13.04 28.81
CA ASN A 62 16.60 -13.84 28.11
C ASN A 62 17.99 -13.25 28.33
N THR A 63 18.98 -14.12 28.53
CA THR A 63 20.37 -13.68 28.83
C THR A 63 20.99 -12.98 27.61
N ALA A 64 21.51 -11.77 27.84
CA ALA A 64 22.29 -11.02 26.85
C ALA A 64 23.77 -11.41 26.91
N THR A 65 24.46 -11.27 25.79
CA THR A 65 25.92 -11.39 25.73
C THR A 65 26.56 -10.11 26.24
N VAL A 66 27.33 -10.18 27.32
CA VAL A 66 28.00 -9.03 27.94
C VAL A 66 29.47 -8.99 27.51
N THR A 67 29.91 -7.82 27.06
CA THR A 67 31.29 -7.49 26.74
C THR A 67 31.80 -6.45 27.73
N ARG A 68 32.89 -6.74 28.43
CA ARG A 68 33.60 -5.79 29.28
C ARG A 68 34.51 -4.92 28.41
N ASN A 69 34.23 -3.64 28.30
CA ASN A 69 35.06 -2.68 27.54
C ASN A 69 36.18 -2.10 28.43
N SER A 70 35.90 -1.92 29.73
CA SER A 70 36.84 -1.48 30.76
C SER A 70 36.41 -1.98 32.14
N THR A 71 37.04 -1.53 33.21
CA THR A 71 36.59 -1.83 34.58
C THR A 71 35.27 -1.17 34.95
N THR A 72 34.88 -0.11 34.23
CA THR A 72 33.67 0.67 34.48
C THR A 72 32.67 0.70 33.31
N SER A 73 33.05 0.15 32.14
CA SER A 73 32.20 0.21 30.95
C SER A 73 31.90 -1.18 30.37
N PHE A 74 30.63 -1.42 30.05
CA PHE A 74 30.12 -2.69 29.50
C PHE A 74 29.18 -2.44 28.39
N THR A 75 29.15 -3.38 27.44
CA THR A 75 28.13 -3.44 26.39
C THR A 75 27.47 -4.80 26.45
N ALA A 76 26.12 -4.85 26.46
CA ALA A 76 25.37 -6.08 26.31
C ALA A 76 24.60 -6.07 24.99
N THR A 77 24.56 -7.24 24.34
CA THR A 77 23.81 -7.43 23.11
C THR A 77 22.88 -8.63 23.23
N TYR A 78 21.68 -8.47 22.66
CA TYR A 78 20.67 -9.52 22.55
C TYR A 78 19.99 -9.44 21.20
N THR A 79 19.86 -10.57 20.49
CA THR A 79 19.14 -10.64 19.22
C THR A 79 17.69 -11.05 19.48
N MET A 80 16.75 -10.21 19.06
CA MET A 80 15.31 -10.46 19.19
C MET A 80 14.92 -11.71 18.38
N SER A 81 14.12 -12.57 18.97
CA SER A 81 13.77 -13.85 18.37
C SER A 81 12.30 -14.22 18.60
N SER A 82 11.73 -14.97 17.66
CA SER A 82 10.42 -15.62 17.82
C SER A 82 10.66 -17.12 18.03
N PRO A 83 9.94 -17.78 18.98
CA PRO A 83 8.84 -17.26 19.81
C PRO A 83 9.30 -16.65 21.16
N ALA A 84 10.61 -16.55 21.46
CA ALA A 84 11.08 -16.16 22.79
C ALA A 84 10.61 -14.76 23.23
N ASP A 85 10.49 -13.82 22.29
CA ASP A 85 10.13 -12.42 22.57
C ASP A 85 8.67 -12.08 22.18
N ASP A 86 7.90 -13.04 21.69
CA ASP A 86 6.55 -12.82 21.20
C ASP A 86 5.58 -12.24 22.23
N ALA A 87 5.81 -12.50 23.51
CA ALA A 87 4.93 -12.04 24.58
C ALA A 87 4.97 -10.52 24.81
N ILE A 88 5.97 -9.81 24.27
CA ILE A 88 6.13 -8.33 24.40
C ILE A 88 5.84 -7.59 23.10
N ASP A 89 5.22 -8.25 22.12
CA ASP A 89 4.81 -7.61 20.85
C ASP A 89 4.02 -6.31 21.12
N GLY A 90 4.39 -5.22 20.44
CA GLY A 90 3.82 -3.89 20.66
C GLY A 90 4.23 -3.21 21.98
N SER A 91 5.16 -3.79 22.75
CA SER A 91 5.56 -3.29 24.07
C SER A 91 7.03 -2.92 24.13
N SER A 92 7.35 -2.04 25.10
CA SER A 92 8.74 -1.70 25.43
C SER A 92 9.46 -2.92 25.97
N ILE A 93 10.68 -3.15 25.49
CA ILE A 93 11.52 -4.31 25.88
C ILE A 93 12.00 -4.12 27.30
N PRO A 94 11.67 -5.01 28.26
CA PRO A 94 12.15 -4.94 29.62
C PRO A 94 13.63 -5.41 29.72
N ILE A 95 14.40 -4.74 30.58
CA ILE A 95 15.76 -5.10 30.89
C ILE A 95 15.93 -5.39 32.40
N ASN A 96 16.92 -6.24 32.74
CA ASN A 96 17.28 -6.46 34.11
C ASN A 96 18.81 -6.62 34.16
N ILE A 97 19.48 -5.81 34.99
CA ILE A 97 20.93 -5.79 35.23
C ILE A 97 21.15 -6.13 36.67
N SER A 98 21.88 -7.20 36.97
CA SER A 98 22.04 -7.74 38.31
C SER A 98 23.38 -8.46 38.50
N ALA A 99 23.66 -8.97 39.69
CA ALA A 99 24.76 -9.88 40.03
C ALA A 99 26.16 -9.32 39.70
N TYR A 100 26.45 -8.09 40.10
CA TYR A 100 27.76 -7.47 39.95
C TYR A 100 28.28 -6.97 41.30
N THR A 101 29.62 -6.96 41.47
CA THR A 101 30.26 -6.47 42.69
C THR A 101 31.45 -5.58 42.33
N ASP A 102 31.84 -4.69 43.26
CA ASP A 102 33.08 -3.95 43.17
C ASP A 102 34.29 -4.83 43.50
N ALA A 103 35.52 -4.23 43.52
CA ALA A 103 36.75 -4.92 43.84
C ALA A 103 36.82 -5.42 45.29
N THR A 104 36.11 -4.79 46.23
CA THR A 104 36.07 -5.11 47.66
C THR A 104 34.98 -6.11 48.03
N GLY A 105 34.02 -6.38 47.12
CA GLY A 105 32.95 -7.35 47.27
C GLY A 105 31.58 -6.74 47.63
N ASN A 106 31.44 -5.42 47.63
CA ASN A 106 30.13 -4.81 47.79
C ASN A 106 29.24 -5.10 46.56
N ALA A 107 28.02 -5.58 46.77
CA ALA A 107 27.12 -5.94 45.73
C ALA A 107 26.32 -4.72 45.21
N GLY A 108 26.29 -4.51 43.90
CA GLY A 108 25.45 -3.50 43.27
C GLY A 108 23.98 -3.87 43.32
N THR A 109 23.12 -2.88 43.25
CA THR A 109 21.66 -3.03 43.22
C THR A 109 21.15 -3.35 41.82
N THR A 110 20.09 -4.14 41.74
CA THR A 110 19.43 -4.45 40.46
C THR A 110 18.90 -3.17 39.78
N VAL A 111 19.14 -3.07 38.47
CA VAL A 111 18.66 -1.98 37.62
C VAL A 111 17.72 -2.54 36.55
N THR A 112 16.52 -1.96 36.43
CA THR A 112 15.48 -2.43 35.50
C THR A 112 15.02 -1.36 34.53
N ALA A 113 15.68 -0.20 34.51
CA ALA A 113 15.38 0.91 33.64
C ALA A 113 16.64 1.59 33.12
N THR A 114 16.57 2.26 32.00
CA THR A 114 17.62 3.12 31.47
C THR A 114 17.70 4.43 32.26
N THR A 115 18.88 5.05 32.28
CA THR A 115 19.11 6.31 33.03
C THR A 115 18.75 7.56 32.21
N ASP A 116 18.67 7.44 30.90
CA ASP A 116 18.35 8.52 29.96
C ASP A 116 16.91 8.46 29.42
N GLY A 117 16.13 7.46 29.86
CA GLY A 117 14.78 7.22 29.36
C GLY A 117 14.72 6.55 27.98
N SER A 118 15.87 6.11 27.43
CA SER A 118 15.88 5.35 26.18
C SER A 118 15.09 4.05 26.31
N ALA A 119 14.28 3.74 25.31
CA ALA A 119 13.46 2.54 25.27
C ALA A 119 13.38 2.04 23.81
N VAL A 120 13.21 0.74 23.66
CA VAL A 120 12.99 0.09 22.36
C VAL A 120 11.68 -0.68 22.46
N THR A 121 10.78 -0.49 21.49
CA THR A 121 9.53 -1.24 21.35
C THR A 121 9.76 -2.40 20.38
N TYR A 122 9.35 -3.60 20.75
CA TYR A 122 9.39 -4.77 19.87
C TYR A 122 8.08 -4.86 19.11
N ASP A 123 8.17 -5.04 17.79
CA ASP A 123 7.05 -5.20 16.90
C ASP A 123 7.31 -6.36 15.94
N LYS A 124 6.46 -7.38 15.98
CA LYS A 124 6.47 -8.50 15.04
C LYS A 124 5.17 -8.60 14.24
N THR A 125 4.22 -7.72 14.50
CA THR A 125 2.93 -7.72 13.80
C THR A 125 3.16 -7.35 12.34
N LEU A 126 2.67 -8.18 11.42
CA LEU A 126 2.79 -7.92 10.00
C LEU A 126 1.65 -7.02 9.53
N PRO A 127 1.93 -5.93 8.82
CA PRO A 127 0.88 -5.10 8.27
C PRO A 127 0.08 -5.83 7.19
N THR A 128 -1.21 -5.55 7.11
CA THR A 128 -2.12 -6.06 6.07
C THR A 128 -2.84 -4.91 5.39
N LEU A 129 -3.30 -5.11 4.15
CA LEU A 129 -4.17 -4.15 3.48
C LEU A 129 -5.63 -4.60 3.63
N GLY A 130 -6.41 -3.81 4.37
CA GLY A 130 -7.84 -4.06 4.61
C GLY A 130 -8.72 -3.59 3.45
N THR A 131 -8.31 -2.51 2.77
CA THR A 131 -9.01 -1.96 1.60
C THR A 131 -8.01 -1.69 0.48
N VAL A 132 -8.30 -2.22 -0.70
CA VAL A 132 -7.64 -1.88 -1.96
C VAL A 132 -8.72 -1.75 -3.01
N THR A 133 -9.00 -0.52 -3.47
CA THR A 133 -9.98 -0.22 -4.50
C THR A 133 -9.30 0.49 -5.66
N ILE A 134 -9.92 0.43 -6.86
CA ILE A 134 -9.40 1.07 -8.05
C ILE A 134 -10.54 1.79 -8.77
N ALA A 135 -10.27 2.98 -9.30
CA ALA A 135 -11.21 3.74 -10.10
C ALA A 135 -10.47 4.57 -11.14
N SER A 136 -11.14 4.90 -12.22
CA SER A 136 -10.72 5.86 -13.24
C SER A 136 -11.45 7.19 -13.03
N ASP A 137 -10.87 8.29 -13.51
CA ASP A 137 -11.54 9.58 -13.62
C ASP A 137 -12.39 9.71 -14.92
N ASN A 138 -12.55 8.62 -15.67
CA ASN A 138 -13.47 8.53 -16.77
C ASN A 138 -14.93 8.71 -16.28
N THR A 139 -15.86 9.04 -17.20
CA THR A 139 -17.31 9.12 -16.88
C THR A 139 -17.84 7.80 -16.30
N TYR A 140 -17.30 6.68 -16.73
CA TYR A 140 -17.50 5.34 -16.17
C TYR A 140 -16.24 4.93 -15.42
N ASP A 141 -16.26 4.96 -14.12
CA ASP A 141 -15.10 4.79 -13.24
C ASP A 141 -14.41 3.41 -13.34
N HIS A 142 -15.08 2.44 -13.96
CA HIS A 142 -14.54 1.10 -14.29
C HIS A 142 -13.94 1.01 -15.70
N LEU A 143 -13.96 2.11 -16.49
CA LEU A 143 -13.34 2.22 -17.82
C LEU A 143 -12.23 3.28 -17.80
N ALA A 144 -11.24 3.13 -18.67
CA ALA A 144 -10.21 4.14 -18.87
C ALA A 144 -9.68 4.13 -20.30
N THR A 145 -9.48 5.30 -20.87
CA THR A 145 -8.85 5.49 -22.18
C THR A 145 -7.57 6.33 -22.05
N THR A 146 -6.93 6.64 -23.18
CA THR A 146 -5.72 7.47 -23.18
C THR A 146 -5.98 8.87 -22.64
N GLY A 147 -5.28 9.25 -21.57
CA GLY A 147 -5.42 10.52 -20.87
C GLY A 147 -6.05 10.39 -19.49
N ASP A 148 -6.84 9.35 -19.25
CA ASP A 148 -7.51 9.13 -17.98
C ASP A 148 -6.50 8.76 -16.87
N VAL A 149 -6.86 9.11 -15.65
CA VAL A 149 -6.06 8.82 -14.45
C VAL A 149 -6.71 7.71 -13.65
N ILE A 150 -5.99 6.60 -13.53
CA ILE A 150 -6.40 5.49 -12.66
C ILE A 150 -5.86 5.75 -11.27
N THR A 151 -6.72 5.64 -10.26
CA THR A 151 -6.42 5.81 -8.84
C THR A 151 -6.66 4.50 -8.09
N LEU A 152 -5.61 4.02 -7.39
CA LEU A 152 -5.72 3.01 -6.34
C LEU A 152 -5.88 3.71 -4.99
N THR A 153 -6.86 3.27 -4.20
CA THR A 153 -7.00 3.65 -2.79
C THR A 153 -6.57 2.47 -1.92
N ILE A 154 -5.71 2.73 -0.94
CA ILE A 154 -5.05 1.72 -0.12
C ILE A 154 -5.24 2.08 1.34
N VAL A 155 -5.80 1.16 2.14
CA VAL A 155 -5.93 1.30 3.59
C VAL A 155 -5.30 0.09 4.26
N SER A 156 -4.31 0.34 5.12
CA SER A 156 -3.60 -0.69 5.88
C SER A 156 -4.15 -0.86 7.30
N SER A 157 -3.86 -2.02 7.93
CA SER A 157 -4.24 -2.32 9.31
C SER A 157 -3.55 -1.43 10.33
N GLU A 158 -2.43 -0.82 9.95
CA GLU A 158 -1.57 0.03 10.78
C GLU A 158 -0.79 1.01 9.91
N ASN A 159 0.00 1.89 10.54
CA ASN A 159 0.88 2.80 9.82
C ASN A 159 1.97 2.06 9.07
N ILE A 160 2.12 2.34 7.79
CA ILE A 160 3.14 1.75 6.91
C ILE A 160 4.06 2.83 6.35
N ASN A 161 5.27 2.43 5.98
CA ASN A 161 6.14 3.24 5.14
C ASN A 161 5.50 3.46 3.76
N THR A 162 5.96 4.46 3.02
CA THR A 162 5.47 4.70 1.66
C THR A 162 5.49 3.40 0.86
N PRO A 163 4.32 2.87 0.45
CA PRO A 163 4.27 1.62 -0.30
C PRO A 163 4.91 1.78 -1.68
N THR A 164 5.50 0.70 -2.18
CA THR A 164 5.93 0.63 -3.57
C THR A 164 4.79 0.06 -4.39
N VAL A 165 4.29 0.85 -5.33
CA VAL A 165 3.16 0.49 -6.19
C VAL A 165 3.62 0.42 -7.64
N SER A 166 3.35 -0.70 -8.31
CA SER A 166 3.38 -0.77 -9.76
C SER A 166 1.95 -0.80 -10.31
N MET A 167 1.71 -0.07 -11.39
CA MET A 167 0.43 -0.04 -12.11
C MET A 167 0.73 -0.14 -13.60
N LEU A 168 -0.12 -0.86 -14.33
CA LEU A 168 -0.01 -1.04 -15.79
C LEU A 168 1.40 -1.53 -16.19
N GLY A 169 1.95 -2.47 -15.41
CA GLY A 169 3.23 -3.12 -15.67
C GLY A 169 4.48 -2.33 -15.25
N ALA A 170 4.37 -1.15 -14.65
CA ALA A 170 5.54 -0.35 -14.26
C ALA A 170 5.31 0.48 -12.98
N THR A 171 6.40 0.73 -12.23
CA THR A 171 6.43 1.71 -11.13
C THR A 171 6.65 3.14 -11.63
N THR A 172 7.29 3.30 -12.80
CA THR A 172 7.51 4.62 -13.41
C THR A 172 6.19 5.26 -13.80
N GLY A 173 6.03 6.55 -13.48
CA GLY A 173 4.80 7.30 -13.72
C GLY A 173 3.67 6.99 -12.74
N VAL A 174 3.94 6.22 -11.68
CA VAL A 174 3.04 6.09 -10.54
C VAL A 174 3.39 7.14 -9.51
N THR A 175 2.40 7.91 -9.06
CA THR A 175 2.52 8.86 -7.95
C THR A 175 1.82 8.28 -6.74
N VAL A 176 2.58 8.05 -5.66
CA VAL A 176 2.05 7.56 -4.38
C VAL A 176 1.94 8.74 -3.42
N THR A 177 0.79 8.92 -2.81
CA THR A 177 0.49 10.04 -1.90
C THR A 177 -0.11 9.51 -0.61
N GLN A 178 0.42 9.98 0.52
CA GLN A 178 -0.14 9.70 1.85
C GLN A 178 -1.44 10.48 2.05
N GLY A 179 -2.44 9.84 2.62
CA GLY A 179 -3.72 10.42 2.98
C GLY A 179 -3.71 11.13 4.34
N ALA A 180 -4.76 10.90 5.13
CA ALA A 180 -4.92 11.54 6.45
C ALA A 180 -3.82 11.13 7.45
N ASP A 181 -3.34 9.90 7.34
CA ASP A 181 -2.27 9.32 8.15
C ASP A 181 -1.50 8.25 7.34
N ALA A 182 -0.49 7.64 7.96
CA ALA A 182 0.35 6.64 7.30
C ALA A 182 -0.31 5.25 7.13
N SER A 183 -1.58 5.09 7.48
CA SER A 183 -2.39 3.91 7.15
C SER A 183 -3.22 4.11 5.86
N ASN A 184 -3.32 5.34 5.36
CA ASN A 184 -4.15 5.71 4.21
C ASN A 184 -3.26 6.24 3.08
N TRP A 185 -3.34 5.61 1.90
CA TRP A 185 -2.53 5.95 0.74
C TRP A 185 -3.35 5.94 -0.54
N THR A 186 -2.92 6.73 -1.50
CA THR A 186 -3.41 6.66 -2.88
C THR A 186 -2.23 6.50 -3.83
N ALA A 187 -2.46 5.76 -4.93
CA ALA A 187 -1.50 5.67 -6.02
C ALA A 187 -2.21 5.98 -7.33
N THR A 188 -1.66 6.93 -8.10
CA THR A 188 -2.27 7.36 -9.37
C THR A 188 -1.35 7.10 -10.53
N LYS A 189 -1.94 6.77 -11.69
CA LYS A 189 -1.23 6.64 -12.96
C LYS A 189 -2.11 7.03 -14.14
N THR A 190 -1.56 7.87 -15.04
CA THR A 190 -2.24 8.25 -16.28
C THR A 190 -2.08 7.15 -17.32
N VAL A 191 -3.18 6.78 -17.98
CA VAL A 191 -3.19 5.88 -19.14
C VAL A 191 -2.57 6.60 -20.33
N THR A 192 -1.68 5.94 -21.03
CA THR A 192 -1.00 6.47 -22.23
C THR A 192 -1.23 5.53 -23.41
N GLY A 193 -0.99 6.03 -24.63
CA GLY A 193 -1.09 5.21 -25.84
C GLY A 193 -0.19 3.95 -25.86
N GLY A 194 0.86 3.92 -25.01
CA GLY A 194 1.75 2.75 -24.87
C GLY A 194 1.22 1.63 -23.97
N HIS A 195 0.17 1.83 -23.20
CA HIS A 195 -0.46 0.78 -22.40
C HIS A 195 -1.31 -0.12 -23.30
N SER A 196 -1.48 -1.38 -22.94
CA SER A 196 -2.37 -2.32 -23.66
C SER A 196 -3.79 -2.21 -23.15
N ASP A 197 -4.76 -2.52 -24.01
CA ASP A 197 -6.15 -2.69 -23.60
C ASP A 197 -6.29 -3.90 -22.69
N GLY A 198 -7.29 -3.87 -21.80
CA GLY A 198 -7.57 -4.89 -20.82
C GLY A 198 -7.53 -4.41 -19.38
N THR A 199 -7.60 -5.32 -18.41
CA THR A 199 -7.68 -4.99 -16.99
C THR A 199 -6.42 -4.25 -16.51
N ALA A 200 -6.62 -3.17 -15.78
CA ALA A 200 -5.57 -2.38 -15.15
C ALA A 200 -4.92 -3.16 -14.00
N ALA A 201 -3.85 -3.89 -14.31
CA ALA A 201 -3.10 -4.68 -13.32
C ALA A 201 -2.27 -3.77 -12.40
N PHE A 202 -2.15 -4.19 -11.14
CA PHE A 202 -1.30 -3.53 -10.14
C PHE A 202 -0.59 -4.54 -9.23
N ASN A 203 0.46 -4.06 -8.53
CA ASN A 203 1.10 -4.78 -7.44
C ASN A 203 1.55 -3.77 -6.37
N ILE A 204 1.23 -4.07 -5.12
CA ILE A 204 1.57 -3.23 -3.95
C ILE A 204 2.46 -4.04 -3.04
N THR A 205 3.65 -3.52 -2.69
CA THR A 205 4.53 -4.04 -1.65
C THR A 205 4.73 -2.97 -0.59
N PHE A 206 4.78 -3.36 0.66
CA PHE A 206 4.80 -2.42 1.78
C PHE A 206 5.41 -3.04 3.03
N THR A 207 5.87 -2.17 3.93
CA THR A 207 6.36 -2.53 5.27
C THR A 207 5.70 -1.61 6.29
N ASP A 208 5.55 -2.06 7.53
CA ASP A 208 5.23 -1.17 8.64
C ASP A 208 6.40 -0.23 8.98
N ILE A 209 6.20 0.62 9.98
CA ILE A 209 7.22 1.58 10.45
C ILE A 209 8.41 0.87 11.12
N ALA A 210 8.20 -0.30 11.71
CA ALA A 210 9.24 -1.12 12.30
C ALA A 210 10.07 -1.89 11.27
N GLY A 211 9.54 -2.08 10.04
CA GLY A 211 10.21 -2.77 8.95
C GLY A 211 9.71 -4.19 8.69
N ASN A 212 8.62 -4.64 9.33
CA ASN A 212 8.00 -5.91 9.00
C ASN A 212 7.35 -5.85 7.61
N ASN A 213 7.57 -6.87 6.78
CA ASN A 213 7.02 -6.92 5.44
C ASN A 213 5.57 -7.42 5.44
N GLY A 214 4.65 -6.66 4.85
CA GLY A 214 3.34 -7.14 4.46
C GLY A 214 3.40 -8.07 3.24
N SER A 215 2.41 -8.93 3.09
CA SER A 215 2.27 -9.73 1.87
C SER A 215 1.88 -8.85 0.69
N ALA A 216 2.55 -9.03 -0.45
CA ALA A 216 2.24 -8.28 -1.66
C ALA A 216 0.77 -8.48 -2.09
N VAL A 217 0.13 -7.38 -2.54
CA VAL A 217 -1.29 -7.39 -2.94
C VAL A 217 -1.41 -7.03 -4.42
N THR A 218 -2.11 -7.90 -5.17
CA THR A 218 -2.34 -7.78 -6.62
C THR A 218 -3.82 -7.88 -6.99
N SER A 219 -4.71 -7.93 -6.01
CA SER A 219 -6.15 -8.03 -6.18
C SER A 219 -6.88 -7.00 -5.33
N LEU A 220 -8.04 -6.57 -5.80
CA LEU A 220 -8.94 -5.69 -5.07
C LEU A 220 -9.57 -6.40 -3.88
N THR A 221 -9.98 -5.63 -2.88
CA THR A 221 -10.74 -6.09 -1.73
C THR A 221 -12.18 -5.60 -1.84
N GLY A 222 -13.13 -6.33 -1.26
CA GLY A 222 -14.53 -5.86 -1.15
C GLY A 222 -15.40 -6.10 -2.37
N GLY A 223 -14.89 -6.70 -3.44
CA GLY A 223 -15.69 -7.03 -4.64
C GLY A 223 -15.90 -5.84 -5.57
N ASP A 224 -15.04 -4.81 -5.51
CA ASP A 224 -15.04 -3.70 -6.45
C ASP A 224 -14.70 -4.16 -7.88
N ASP A 225 -15.27 -3.50 -8.87
CA ASP A 225 -14.98 -3.76 -10.26
C ASP A 225 -13.58 -3.27 -10.63
N ALA A 226 -12.88 -4.06 -11.44
CA ALA A 226 -11.59 -3.67 -11.97
C ALA A 226 -11.77 -2.60 -13.05
N VAL A 227 -10.79 -1.68 -13.16
CA VAL A 227 -10.76 -0.75 -14.29
C VAL A 227 -10.26 -1.49 -15.53
N THR A 228 -11.00 -1.37 -16.63
CA THR A 228 -10.62 -1.87 -17.96
C THR A 228 -10.12 -0.71 -18.82
N ILE A 229 -8.94 -0.86 -19.37
CA ILE A 229 -8.40 0.08 -20.35
C ILE A 229 -8.95 -0.32 -21.71
N ASP A 230 -9.58 0.62 -22.37
CA ASP A 230 -10.05 0.50 -23.75
C ASP A 230 -9.61 1.72 -24.55
N LYS A 231 -8.94 1.49 -25.67
CA LYS A 231 -8.45 2.51 -26.60
C LYS A 231 -8.85 2.19 -28.02
N THR A 232 -9.64 1.16 -28.18
CA THR A 232 -10.18 0.78 -29.48
C THR A 232 -11.15 1.88 -29.95
N ILE A 233 -10.99 2.33 -31.15
CA ILE A 233 -11.86 3.36 -31.73
C ILE A 233 -13.07 2.66 -32.36
N PRO A 234 -14.29 2.97 -31.92
CA PRO A 234 -15.49 2.35 -32.49
C PRO A 234 -15.68 2.66 -33.97
N THR A 235 -16.16 1.67 -34.69
CA THR A 235 -16.53 1.79 -36.13
C THR A 235 -17.88 1.17 -36.36
N ILE A 236 -18.68 1.75 -37.28
CA ILE A 236 -19.95 1.15 -37.72
C ILE A 236 -19.63 0.05 -38.74
N THR A 237 -19.98 -1.19 -38.41
CA THR A 237 -19.79 -2.36 -39.30
C THR A 237 -21.00 -2.59 -40.19
N THR A 238 -22.19 -2.17 -39.76
CA THR A 238 -23.43 -2.25 -40.54
C THR A 238 -24.25 -1.00 -40.29
N ALA A 239 -24.70 -0.41 -41.40
CA ALA A 239 -25.76 0.59 -41.42
C ALA A 239 -26.71 0.22 -42.55
N SER A 240 -27.92 -0.25 -42.23
CA SER A 240 -28.93 -0.61 -43.20
C SER A 240 -30.21 0.12 -42.94
N ILE A 241 -30.80 0.67 -44.00
CA ILE A 241 -32.03 1.46 -43.95
C ILE A 241 -33.14 0.72 -44.68
N ALA A 242 -34.33 0.69 -44.11
CA ALA A 242 -35.50 0.04 -44.69
C ALA A 242 -36.78 0.82 -44.35
N SER A 243 -37.78 0.69 -45.16
CA SER A 243 -39.13 1.25 -44.98
C SER A 243 -40.14 0.15 -44.65
N ASN A 244 -41.19 0.47 -43.90
CA ASN A 244 -42.32 -0.43 -43.69
C ASN A 244 -43.35 -0.35 -44.82
N ASN A 245 -43.00 0.18 -46.00
CA ASN A 245 -43.89 0.27 -47.14
C ASN A 245 -44.28 -1.12 -47.71
N SER A 246 -45.53 -1.37 -47.88
CA SER A 246 -46.03 -2.67 -48.35
C SER A 246 -45.66 -3.02 -49.80
N SER A 247 -45.22 -2.05 -50.60
CA SER A 247 -44.79 -2.23 -51.97
C SER A 247 -43.31 -2.50 -52.16
N GLY A 248 -42.53 -2.40 -51.07
CA GLY A 248 -41.11 -2.65 -51.02
C GLY A 248 -40.42 -1.80 -49.96
N ASP A 249 -39.45 -2.37 -49.27
CA ASP A 249 -38.69 -1.75 -48.19
C ASP A 249 -37.72 -0.64 -48.66
N GLU A 250 -37.50 -0.55 -49.99
CA GLU A 250 -36.73 0.51 -50.64
C GLU A 250 -37.58 1.74 -51.04
N LEU A 251 -38.89 1.68 -50.83
CA LEU A 251 -39.83 2.74 -51.16
C LEU A 251 -40.49 3.38 -49.95
N ALA A 252 -40.72 4.65 -49.93
CA ALA A 252 -41.41 5.34 -48.86
C ALA A 252 -42.37 6.40 -49.34
N VAL A 253 -43.49 6.53 -48.66
CA VAL A 253 -44.49 7.62 -48.81
C VAL A 253 -44.77 8.24 -47.44
N PRO A 254 -45.36 9.43 -47.35
CA PRO A 254 -45.80 10.02 -46.10
C PRO A 254 -46.58 9.03 -45.23
N GLY A 255 -46.24 8.91 -43.95
CA GLY A 255 -46.75 7.94 -42.98
C GLY A 255 -46.01 6.66 -42.89
N ASN A 256 -45.06 6.35 -43.80
CA ASN A 256 -44.18 5.19 -43.63
C ASN A 256 -43.13 5.44 -42.55
N ILE A 257 -42.76 4.37 -41.84
CA ILE A 257 -41.66 4.36 -40.86
C ILE A 257 -40.39 3.89 -41.54
N ILE A 258 -39.38 4.72 -41.49
CA ILE A 258 -38.02 4.37 -41.90
C ILE A 258 -37.27 3.86 -40.67
N THR A 259 -36.65 2.68 -40.79
CA THR A 259 -35.82 2.10 -39.77
C THR A 259 -34.38 2.02 -40.26
N LEU A 260 -33.45 2.59 -39.51
CA LEU A 260 -32.01 2.44 -39.69
C LEU A 260 -31.49 1.47 -38.65
N THR A 261 -30.93 0.33 -39.07
CA THR A 261 -30.27 -0.62 -38.23
C THR A 261 -28.76 -0.30 -38.18
N ILE A 262 -28.21 -0.22 -37.02
CA ILE A 262 -26.81 0.18 -36.77
C ILE A 262 -26.12 -0.90 -35.96
N VAL A 263 -24.96 -1.37 -36.43
CA VAL A 263 -24.10 -2.31 -35.68
C VAL A 263 -22.69 -1.73 -35.63
N ALA A 264 -22.18 -1.56 -34.43
CA ALA A 264 -20.79 -1.18 -34.19
C ALA A 264 -19.90 -2.42 -33.93
N ASN A 265 -18.56 -2.28 -34.03
CA ASN A 265 -17.62 -3.32 -33.72
C ASN A 265 -17.42 -3.50 -32.20
N GLU A 266 -17.81 -2.51 -31.40
CA GLU A 266 -17.72 -2.47 -29.93
C GLU A 266 -18.86 -1.61 -29.35
N ASP A 267 -18.93 -1.55 -28.03
CA ASP A 267 -19.96 -0.81 -27.32
C ASP A 267 -19.79 0.70 -27.55
N ILE A 268 -20.88 1.38 -27.93
CA ILE A 268 -20.91 2.82 -28.11
C ILE A 268 -21.98 3.44 -27.22
N VAL A 269 -21.78 4.69 -26.86
CA VAL A 269 -22.84 5.51 -26.24
C VAL A 269 -23.99 5.66 -27.22
N GLU A 270 -25.23 5.85 -26.72
CA GLU A 270 -26.41 6.07 -27.54
C GLU A 270 -26.12 7.05 -28.69
N PRO A 271 -26.15 6.60 -29.94
CA PRO A 271 -25.82 7.44 -31.10
C PRO A 271 -26.86 8.52 -31.36
N THR A 272 -26.42 9.65 -31.85
CA THR A 272 -27.33 10.66 -32.42
C THR A 272 -27.53 10.38 -33.90
N VAL A 273 -28.78 10.15 -34.29
CA VAL A 273 -29.12 9.77 -35.66
C VAL A 273 -30.06 10.77 -36.27
N SER A 274 -29.79 11.13 -37.53
CA SER A 274 -30.77 11.81 -38.37
C SER A 274 -31.18 10.95 -39.57
N ILE A 275 -32.47 10.97 -39.93
CA ILE A 275 -33.05 10.34 -41.12
C ILE A 275 -33.86 11.42 -41.86
N ALA A 276 -33.69 11.54 -43.17
CA ALA A 276 -34.28 12.62 -43.97
C ALA A 276 -33.98 14.02 -43.42
N THR A 277 -32.78 14.24 -42.84
CA THR A 277 -32.29 15.46 -42.15
C THR A 277 -33.05 15.79 -40.85
N GLN A 278 -33.93 14.94 -40.39
CA GLN A 278 -34.70 15.08 -39.14
C GLN A 278 -34.15 14.16 -38.06
N SER A 279 -34.27 14.55 -36.77
CA SER A 279 -33.87 13.70 -35.65
C SER A 279 -34.70 12.41 -35.62
N ALA A 280 -34.03 11.28 -35.56
CA ALA A 280 -34.64 9.97 -35.40
C ALA A 280 -34.77 9.59 -33.93
N THR A 281 -35.75 8.75 -33.60
CA THR A 281 -35.85 8.12 -32.29
C THR A 281 -34.95 6.91 -32.27
N VAL A 282 -33.96 6.91 -31.36
CA VAL A 282 -32.98 5.84 -31.21
C VAL A 282 -33.40 4.88 -30.10
N SER A 283 -33.11 3.61 -30.28
CA SER A 283 -33.33 2.55 -29.28
C SER A 283 -32.18 1.55 -29.31
N ILE A 284 -31.79 1.09 -28.16
CA ILE A 284 -30.81 0.02 -28.01
C ILE A 284 -31.41 -1.32 -28.45
N GLY A 285 -30.61 -2.16 -29.08
CA GLY A 285 -30.99 -3.51 -29.51
C GLY A 285 -30.66 -4.57 -28.44
N SER A 286 -29.91 -5.59 -28.80
CA SER A 286 -29.50 -6.67 -27.86
C SER A 286 -28.46 -6.21 -26.85
N ASP A 287 -27.64 -5.24 -27.20
CA ASP A 287 -26.52 -4.70 -26.44
C ASP A 287 -26.13 -3.31 -26.98
N ALA A 288 -25.10 -2.69 -26.41
CA ALA A 288 -24.63 -1.36 -26.79
C ALA A 288 -23.85 -1.30 -28.13
N GLN A 289 -23.70 -2.44 -28.82
CA GLN A 289 -23.18 -2.49 -30.19
C GLN A 289 -24.31 -2.41 -31.21
N ASN A 290 -25.53 -2.78 -30.83
CA ASN A 290 -26.68 -2.93 -31.68
C ASN A 290 -27.73 -1.85 -31.40
N TRP A 291 -27.98 -1.00 -32.40
CA TRP A 291 -28.91 0.13 -32.28
C TRP A 291 -29.90 0.17 -33.42
N SER A 292 -31.04 0.76 -33.16
CA SER A 292 -32.08 1.01 -34.17
C SER A 292 -32.52 2.45 -34.04
N ALA A 293 -32.66 3.11 -35.17
CA ALA A 293 -33.23 4.47 -35.24
C ALA A 293 -34.44 4.52 -36.19
N VAL A 294 -35.52 5.15 -35.75
CA VAL A 294 -36.76 5.22 -36.52
C VAL A 294 -37.19 6.65 -36.73
N TYR A 295 -37.73 6.91 -37.95
CA TYR A 295 -38.34 8.17 -38.32
C TYR A 295 -39.61 7.93 -39.16
N THR A 296 -40.68 8.65 -38.89
CA THR A 296 -41.89 8.59 -39.69
C THR A 296 -41.88 9.69 -40.78
N MET A 297 -41.93 9.30 -42.03
CA MET A 297 -41.94 10.21 -43.17
C MET A 297 -43.17 11.10 -43.14
N THR A 298 -43.00 12.39 -43.44
CA THR A 298 -44.06 13.36 -43.52
C THR A 298 -44.20 13.91 -44.97
N GLU A 299 -45.08 14.86 -45.21
CA GLU A 299 -45.23 15.52 -46.52
C GLU A 299 -44.18 16.62 -46.78
N ASN A 300 -43.31 16.88 -45.77
CA ASN A 300 -42.35 17.98 -45.85
C ASN A 300 -40.98 17.54 -46.43
N GLU A 301 -40.71 16.22 -46.52
CA GLU A 301 -39.47 15.70 -47.08
C GLU A 301 -39.49 15.80 -48.62
N SER A 302 -38.29 16.07 -49.17
CA SER A 302 -38.14 16.12 -50.63
C SER A 302 -38.10 14.73 -51.24
N ASN A 303 -38.65 14.60 -52.48
CA ASN A 303 -38.52 13.36 -53.23
C ASN A 303 -37.05 13.04 -53.52
N GLY A 304 -36.68 11.76 -53.40
CA GLY A 304 -35.34 11.27 -53.70
C GLY A 304 -34.87 10.22 -52.68
N THR A 305 -33.59 9.92 -52.69
CA THR A 305 -32.98 9.01 -51.74
C THR A 305 -32.98 9.65 -50.34
N ILE A 306 -33.41 8.89 -49.35
CA ILE A 306 -33.45 9.34 -47.96
C ILE A 306 -32.02 9.37 -47.37
N PRO A 307 -31.49 10.58 -47.06
CA PRO A 307 -30.19 10.68 -46.43
C PRO A 307 -30.29 10.32 -44.94
N PHE A 308 -29.21 9.79 -44.39
CA PHE A 308 -29.05 9.61 -42.94
C PHE A 308 -27.66 10.00 -42.46
N SER A 309 -27.52 10.31 -41.18
CA SER A 309 -26.25 10.48 -40.51
C SER A 309 -26.28 9.83 -39.15
N ILE A 310 -25.13 9.30 -38.72
CA ILE A 310 -24.92 8.67 -37.43
C ILE A 310 -23.69 9.35 -36.77
N ALA A 311 -23.90 9.96 -35.63
CA ALA A 311 -22.79 10.45 -34.77
C ALA A 311 -22.76 9.59 -33.50
N PHE A 312 -21.60 9.07 -33.18
CA PHE A 312 -21.41 8.14 -32.06
C PHE A 312 -20.05 8.36 -31.41
N THR A 313 -19.90 7.94 -30.16
CA THR A 313 -18.68 7.97 -29.40
C THR A 313 -18.50 6.62 -28.73
N ASP A 314 -17.26 6.32 -28.38
CA ASP A 314 -16.88 5.20 -27.52
C ASP A 314 -17.59 5.31 -26.16
N SER A 315 -17.79 4.18 -25.51
CA SER A 315 -18.26 4.10 -24.12
C SER A 315 -17.10 4.27 -23.12
N ALA A 316 -15.83 4.13 -23.57
CA ALA A 316 -14.63 4.29 -22.75
C ALA A 316 -14.08 5.73 -22.72
#